data_703cd63c7bb256c3d82ebd2d3e66b4d3
#
_entry.id   703cd63c7bb256c3d82ebd2d3e66b4d3
#
_cell.length_a   1.000
_cell.length_b   1.000
_cell.length_c   1.000
_cell.angle_alpha   90.00
_cell.angle_beta   90.00
_cell.angle_gamma   90.00
#
_symmetry.space_group_name_H-M   'P 1'
#
loop_
_entity.id
_entity.type
_entity.pdbx_description
1 polymer ?
#
loop_
_entity_poly.entity_id
_entity_poly.type
_entity_poly.pdbx_seq_one_letter_code
_entity_poly.pdbx_strand_id
1 'polypeptide(L)'
;TSTPSRYSLFTGHYAWRRNDTGIARGDAGMVIRPEQTTIADMFKSAGYTTGAIGKWHLGLGDKTGTQDWNKKVSPGPEDLGFDYSCLMAATGDRVPCVWMENQQVLNYDPSAPIEVSYTKPFPGEPTGKNNPELLTNLKPSPNHGHNQAIVNGISRIGYMKGGGKALWKDEDIADTIIAKTVGFIERNSDKPFFL
;
A
#
# COMPACT_ATOMS: atom_id res chain seq x y z
N THR A 1 16.58 4.13 -1.77
CA THR A 1 15.15 4.48 -1.75
C THR A 1 14.29 3.24 -1.57
N SER A 2 13.04 3.41 -1.17
CA SER A 2 12.17 2.34 -0.68
C SER A 2 11.87 1.23 -1.69
N THR A 3 11.27 1.53 -2.84
CA THR A 3 10.90 0.53 -3.86
C THR A 3 12.11 -0.27 -4.35
N PRO A 4 13.23 0.35 -4.78
CA PRO A 4 14.41 -0.40 -5.21
C PRO A 4 14.98 -1.33 -4.13
N SER A 5 15.07 -0.86 -2.89
CA SER A 5 15.62 -1.67 -1.79
C SER A 5 14.72 -2.87 -1.47
N ARG A 6 13.39 -2.69 -1.49
CA ARG A 6 12.41 -3.76 -1.30
C ARG A 6 12.45 -4.77 -2.43
N TYR A 7 12.54 -4.29 -3.67
CA TYR A 7 12.72 -5.14 -4.84
C TYR A 7 13.94 -6.04 -4.68
N SER A 8 15.10 -5.45 -4.35
CA SER A 8 16.34 -6.22 -4.17
C SER A 8 16.25 -7.21 -3.01
N LEU A 9 15.62 -6.82 -1.89
CA LEU A 9 15.41 -7.70 -0.73
C LEU A 9 14.57 -8.92 -1.09
N PHE A 10 13.46 -8.72 -1.79
CA PHE A 10 12.55 -9.81 -2.10
C PHE A 10 13.01 -10.72 -3.23
N THR A 11 13.73 -10.17 -4.22
CA THR A 11 14.11 -10.93 -5.42
C THR A 11 15.56 -11.40 -5.43
N GLY A 12 16.42 -10.87 -4.57
CA GLY A 12 17.86 -11.09 -4.62
C GLY A 12 18.56 -10.40 -5.80
N HIS A 13 17.84 -9.61 -6.60
CA HIS A 13 18.36 -8.94 -7.78
C HIS A 13 18.61 -7.46 -7.51
N TYR A 14 19.68 -6.91 -8.08
CA TYR A 14 19.92 -5.48 -8.01
C TYR A 14 18.88 -4.67 -8.79
N ALA A 15 18.20 -3.76 -8.12
CA ALA A 15 17.15 -2.93 -8.70
C ALA A 15 17.65 -2.06 -9.88
N TRP A 16 18.89 -1.59 -9.83
CA TRP A 16 19.48 -0.75 -10.88
C TRP A 16 19.70 -1.48 -12.24
N ARG A 17 19.51 -2.80 -12.26
CA ARG A 17 19.51 -3.57 -13.52
C ARG A 17 18.19 -3.48 -14.30
N ARG A 18 17.18 -2.81 -13.73
CA ARG A 18 15.87 -2.61 -14.34
C ARG A 18 15.50 -1.14 -14.33
N ASN A 19 14.82 -0.68 -15.37
CA ASN A 19 14.39 0.72 -15.49
C ASN A 19 13.08 1.02 -14.77
N ASP A 20 12.33 0.01 -14.34
CA ASP A 20 10.99 0.12 -13.77
C ASP A 20 10.95 -0.06 -12.23
N THR A 21 12.11 0.00 -11.57
CA THR A 21 12.24 -0.14 -10.11
C THR A 21 12.38 1.21 -9.39
N GLY A 22 11.95 2.30 -10.00
CA GLY A 22 11.88 3.63 -9.37
C GLY A 22 10.86 3.70 -8.24
N ILE A 23 10.75 4.85 -7.60
CA ILE A 23 9.79 5.06 -6.50
C ILE A 23 8.37 4.85 -7.02
N ALA A 24 7.71 3.80 -6.56
CA ALA A 24 6.37 3.44 -6.98
C ALA A 24 5.32 4.46 -6.48
N ARG A 25 4.35 4.78 -7.32
CA ARG A 25 3.15 5.52 -6.93
C ARG A 25 2.21 4.57 -6.14
N GLY A 26 1.21 5.12 -5.47
CA GLY A 26 0.22 4.30 -4.77
C GLY A 26 -0.65 3.46 -5.69
N ASP A 27 -0.85 3.91 -6.93
CA ASP A 27 -1.56 3.22 -8.00
C ASP A 27 -0.63 2.47 -8.97
N ALA A 28 0.63 2.23 -8.59
CA ALA A 28 1.56 1.49 -9.43
C ALA A 28 1.11 0.03 -9.59
N GLY A 29 1.25 -0.51 -10.80
CA GLY A 29 1.23 -1.94 -11.04
C GLY A 29 2.42 -2.63 -10.36
N MET A 30 2.33 -3.96 -10.18
CA MET A 30 3.37 -4.71 -9.48
C MET A 30 4.75 -4.57 -10.15
N VAL A 31 5.72 -4.15 -9.33
CA VAL A 31 7.14 -4.05 -9.72
C VAL A 31 7.79 -5.44 -9.77
N ILE A 32 7.45 -6.31 -8.84
CA ILE A 32 7.85 -7.73 -8.88
C ILE A 32 6.73 -8.48 -9.57
N ARG A 33 7.04 -9.15 -10.66
CA ARG A 33 6.04 -9.90 -11.41
C ARG A 33 5.84 -11.30 -10.81
N PRO A 34 4.63 -11.90 -10.92
CA PRO A 34 4.33 -13.22 -10.36
C PRO A 34 5.27 -14.34 -10.81
N GLU A 35 5.90 -14.20 -11.98
CA GLU A 35 6.83 -15.19 -12.52
C GLU A 35 8.23 -15.14 -11.86
N GLN A 36 8.50 -14.10 -11.06
CA GLN A 36 9.76 -13.95 -10.33
C GLN A 36 9.68 -14.67 -9.00
N THR A 37 10.60 -15.59 -8.75
CA THR A 37 10.78 -16.21 -7.44
C THR A 37 11.20 -15.16 -6.40
N THR A 38 10.55 -15.15 -5.26
CA THR A 38 10.83 -14.25 -4.15
C THR A 38 11.37 -15.00 -2.92
N ILE A 39 11.88 -14.24 -1.95
CA ILE A 39 12.25 -14.80 -0.65
C ILE A 39 11.03 -15.46 0.06
N ALA A 40 9.81 -14.93 -0.14
CA ALA A 40 8.60 -15.52 0.43
C ALA A 40 8.29 -16.88 -0.22
N ASP A 41 8.43 -17.02 -1.55
CA ASP A 41 8.28 -18.32 -2.23
C ASP A 41 9.29 -19.34 -1.68
N MET A 42 10.53 -18.92 -1.45
CA MET A 42 11.56 -19.76 -0.88
C MET A 42 11.17 -20.26 0.52
N PHE A 43 10.74 -19.39 1.41
CA PHE A 43 10.29 -19.78 2.74
C PHE A 43 9.04 -20.66 2.70
N LYS A 44 8.09 -20.34 1.84
CA LYS A 44 6.89 -21.14 1.64
C LYS A 44 7.22 -22.55 1.15
N SER A 45 8.14 -22.70 0.21
CA SER A 45 8.61 -24.01 -0.27
C SER A 45 9.33 -24.83 0.82
N ALA A 46 9.89 -24.16 1.82
CA ALA A 46 10.50 -24.79 3.00
C ALA A 46 9.49 -25.07 4.14
N GLY A 47 8.18 -24.89 3.91
CA GLY A 47 7.14 -25.18 4.88
C GLY A 47 6.83 -24.08 5.88
N TYR A 48 7.32 -22.87 5.64
CA TYR A 48 6.99 -21.70 6.46
C TYR A 48 5.64 -21.11 6.06
N THR A 49 4.88 -20.62 7.05
CA THR A 49 3.78 -19.70 6.79
C THR A 49 4.35 -18.31 6.57
N THR A 50 3.89 -17.63 5.53
CA THR A 50 4.49 -16.34 5.12
C THR A 50 3.51 -15.18 5.31
N GLY A 51 3.98 -14.05 5.81
CA GLY A 51 3.19 -12.84 6.02
C GLY A 51 3.90 -11.56 5.61
N ALA A 52 3.13 -10.56 5.19
CA ALA A 52 3.63 -9.20 4.93
C ALA A 52 2.70 -8.18 5.59
N ILE A 53 3.23 -7.36 6.51
CA ILE A 53 2.45 -6.38 7.27
C ILE A 53 3.12 -5.00 7.22
N GLY A 54 2.33 -3.96 6.97
CA GLY A 54 2.78 -2.58 6.95
C GLY A 54 3.03 -2.03 5.56
N LYS A 55 4.10 -1.28 5.36
CA LYS A 55 4.40 -0.61 4.08
C LYS A 55 4.78 -1.61 2.99
N TRP A 56 4.04 -1.60 1.87
CA TRP A 56 4.35 -2.41 0.69
C TRP A 56 5.27 -1.69 -0.30
N HIS A 57 4.79 -0.70 -0.98
CA HIS A 57 5.52 0.15 -1.92
C HIS A 57 6.17 -0.59 -3.09
N LEU A 58 5.55 -1.67 -3.54
CA LEU A 58 5.98 -2.50 -4.68
C LEU A 58 4.90 -2.63 -5.76
N GLY A 59 3.86 -1.79 -5.66
CA GLY A 59 2.73 -1.83 -6.58
C GLY A 59 1.78 -3.01 -6.34
N LEU A 60 0.57 -2.88 -6.86
CA LEU A 60 -0.51 -3.86 -6.79
C LEU A 60 -1.27 -3.87 -8.13
N GLY A 61 -1.74 -5.03 -8.54
CA GLY A 61 -2.44 -5.17 -9.82
C GLY A 61 -1.48 -5.24 -11.02
N ASP A 62 -2.05 -5.45 -12.19
CA ASP A 62 -1.26 -5.70 -13.39
C ASP A 62 -0.63 -4.43 -13.97
N LYS A 63 -1.38 -3.33 -14.03
CA LYS A 63 -0.94 -2.07 -14.67
C LYS A 63 -1.18 -0.87 -13.77
N THR A 64 -0.27 0.10 -13.86
CA THR A 64 -0.38 1.38 -13.16
C THR A 64 -1.67 2.11 -13.53
N GLY A 65 -2.42 2.53 -12.52
CA GLY A 65 -3.65 3.33 -12.67
C GLY A 65 -4.88 2.54 -13.09
N THR A 66 -4.84 1.20 -13.06
CA THR A 66 -5.98 0.34 -13.45
C THR A 66 -6.61 -0.41 -12.28
N GLN A 67 -6.15 -0.19 -11.06
CA GLN A 67 -6.66 -0.86 -9.87
C GLN A 67 -8.11 -0.47 -9.57
N ASP A 68 -8.98 -1.45 -9.44
CA ASP A 68 -10.32 -1.27 -8.85
C ASP A 68 -10.23 -1.52 -7.34
N TRP A 69 -10.08 -0.44 -6.57
CA TRP A 69 -9.94 -0.48 -5.11
C TRP A 69 -11.21 -0.96 -4.38
N ASN A 70 -12.31 -1.14 -5.11
CA ASN A 70 -13.59 -1.60 -4.58
C ASN A 70 -13.74 -3.12 -4.65
N LYS A 71 -12.72 -3.81 -5.16
CA LYS A 71 -12.65 -5.27 -5.31
C LYS A 71 -11.29 -5.81 -4.89
N LYS A 72 -11.10 -7.11 -4.97
CA LYS A 72 -9.78 -7.71 -4.82
C LYS A 72 -8.87 -7.25 -5.96
N VAL A 73 -7.72 -6.65 -5.59
CA VAL A 73 -6.71 -6.19 -6.53
C VAL A 73 -5.72 -7.34 -6.78
N SER A 74 -5.66 -7.82 -8.00
CA SER A 74 -4.77 -8.91 -8.40
C SER A 74 -4.02 -8.55 -9.70
N PRO A 75 -2.76 -9.01 -9.86
CA PRO A 75 -1.94 -9.75 -8.91
C PRO A 75 -1.50 -8.91 -7.70
N GLY A 76 -0.96 -9.55 -6.67
CA GLY A 76 -0.52 -8.92 -5.44
C GLY A 76 0.38 -9.82 -4.59
N PRO A 77 0.50 -9.59 -3.28
CA PRO A 77 1.37 -10.37 -2.40
C PRO A 77 1.15 -11.87 -2.40
N GLU A 78 -0.11 -12.33 -2.58
CA GLU A 78 -0.43 -13.77 -2.70
C GLU A 78 0.33 -14.42 -3.86
N ASP A 79 0.48 -13.69 -4.97
CA ASP A 79 1.18 -14.15 -6.18
C ASP A 79 2.71 -14.13 -6.03
N LEU A 80 3.21 -13.59 -4.91
CA LEU A 80 4.63 -13.52 -4.55
C LEU A 80 4.97 -14.40 -3.35
N GLY A 81 4.12 -15.39 -3.03
CA GLY A 81 4.38 -16.37 -1.98
C GLY A 81 3.95 -15.97 -0.57
N PHE A 82 3.19 -14.89 -0.38
CA PHE A 82 2.66 -14.52 0.93
C PHE A 82 1.29 -15.14 1.18
N ASP A 83 1.16 -15.92 2.28
CA ASP A 83 -0.11 -16.52 2.72
C ASP A 83 -1.05 -15.50 3.36
N TYR A 84 -0.48 -14.44 3.93
CA TYR A 84 -1.22 -13.35 4.55
C TYR A 84 -0.59 -12.00 4.23
N SER A 85 -1.41 -10.99 4.07
CA SER A 85 -0.92 -9.61 3.96
C SER A 85 -1.89 -8.60 4.59
N CYS A 86 -1.35 -7.56 5.23
CA CYS A 86 -2.10 -6.37 5.64
C CYS A 86 -1.23 -5.13 5.40
N LEU A 87 -1.50 -4.41 4.32
CA LEU A 87 -0.55 -3.51 3.71
C LEU A 87 -1.09 -2.10 3.51
N MET A 88 -0.21 -1.12 3.66
CA MET A 88 -0.34 0.17 2.98
C MET A 88 0.16 -0.02 1.53
N ALA A 89 -0.64 0.29 0.52
CA ALA A 89 -0.27 0.07 -0.89
C ALA A 89 1.07 0.72 -1.27
N ALA A 90 1.31 1.93 -0.78
CA ALA A 90 2.60 2.62 -0.94
C ALA A 90 3.16 3.05 0.43
N THR A 91 2.92 4.27 0.83
CA THR A 91 3.45 4.90 2.05
C THR A 91 2.36 5.71 2.74
N GLY A 92 2.54 6.09 4.00
CA GLY A 92 1.57 6.89 4.74
C GLY A 92 1.29 8.27 4.12
N ASP A 93 2.18 8.79 3.33
CA ASP A 93 2.05 10.08 2.65
C ASP A 93 1.37 10.00 1.27
N ARG A 94 0.98 8.81 0.80
CA ARG A 94 0.42 8.57 -0.53
C ARG A 94 -0.95 7.93 -0.47
N VAL A 95 -1.80 8.30 -1.43
CA VAL A 95 -3.08 7.61 -1.64
C VAL A 95 -2.86 6.26 -2.36
N PRO A 96 -3.74 5.26 -2.14
CA PRO A 96 -4.93 5.27 -1.29
C PRO A 96 -4.57 5.17 0.21
N CYS A 97 -5.31 5.92 1.03
CA CYS A 97 -5.12 5.93 2.49
C CYS A 97 -6.00 4.88 3.16
N VAL A 98 -5.83 3.61 2.76
CA VAL A 98 -6.58 2.45 3.26
C VAL A 98 -5.66 1.26 3.46
N TRP A 99 -6.02 0.39 4.39
CA TRP A 99 -5.35 -0.90 4.55
C TRP A 99 -5.86 -1.90 3.51
N MET A 100 -4.93 -2.64 2.91
CA MET A 100 -5.22 -3.75 2.01
C MET A 100 -4.95 -5.06 2.76
N GLU A 101 -5.99 -5.78 3.16
CA GLU A 101 -5.85 -7.10 3.78
C GLU A 101 -6.16 -8.18 2.73
N ASN A 102 -5.19 -9.06 2.50
CA ASN A 102 -5.28 -10.10 1.47
C ASN A 102 -5.78 -9.55 0.13
N GLN A 103 -5.19 -8.42 -0.27
CA GLN A 103 -5.46 -7.73 -1.54
C GLN A 103 -6.86 -7.08 -1.66
N GLN A 104 -7.60 -6.97 -0.57
CA GLN A 104 -8.87 -6.25 -0.50
C GLN A 104 -8.79 -5.09 0.51
N VAL A 105 -9.56 -4.04 0.26
CA VAL A 105 -9.64 -2.93 1.21
C VAL A 105 -10.31 -3.40 2.50
N LEU A 106 -9.58 -3.28 3.60
CA LEU A 106 -10.07 -3.59 4.94
C LEU A 106 -11.17 -2.60 5.33
N ASN A 107 -12.26 -3.09 5.91
CA ASN A 107 -13.44 -2.29 6.27
C ASN A 107 -14.06 -1.52 5.10
N TYR A 108 -14.02 -2.10 3.90
CA TYR A 108 -14.59 -1.49 2.71
C TYR A 108 -15.99 -0.91 2.95
N ASP A 109 -16.20 0.31 2.46
CA ASP A 109 -17.47 1.02 2.58
C ASP A 109 -18.14 1.14 1.20
N PRO A 110 -19.17 0.33 0.91
CA PRO A 110 -19.86 0.38 -0.38
C PRO A 110 -20.63 1.70 -0.63
N SER A 111 -20.89 2.48 0.44
CA SER A 111 -21.52 3.80 0.30
C SER A 111 -20.54 4.90 -0.09
N ALA A 112 -19.24 4.62 -0.02
CA ALA A 112 -18.17 5.55 -0.34
C ALA A 112 -17.10 4.89 -1.23
N PRO A 113 -17.43 4.53 -2.48
CA PRO A 113 -16.51 3.83 -3.37
C PRO A 113 -15.23 4.64 -3.59
N ILE A 114 -14.11 3.91 -3.66
CA ILE A 114 -12.77 4.49 -3.73
C ILE A 114 -12.37 4.71 -5.18
N GLU A 115 -11.95 5.93 -5.49
CA GLU A 115 -11.26 6.26 -6.72
C GLU A 115 -9.92 6.93 -6.41
N VAL A 116 -8.88 6.59 -7.16
CA VAL A 116 -7.52 7.11 -7.00
C VAL A 116 -7.00 7.60 -8.34
N SER A 117 -6.30 8.73 -8.34
CA SER A 117 -5.66 9.31 -9.51
C SER A 117 -4.32 9.94 -9.14
N TYR A 118 -3.32 9.71 -9.97
CA TYR A 118 -2.01 10.38 -9.87
C TYR A 118 -1.77 11.39 -10.99
N THR A 119 -2.81 11.68 -11.78
CA THR A 119 -2.69 12.57 -12.95
C THR A 119 -3.55 13.84 -12.82
N LYS A 120 -4.73 13.74 -12.21
CA LYS A 120 -5.67 14.87 -12.09
C LYS A 120 -6.51 14.77 -10.84
N PRO A 121 -6.91 15.92 -10.26
CA PRO A 121 -7.86 15.95 -9.13
C PRO A 121 -9.25 15.49 -9.56
N PHE A 122 -10.02 15.05 -8.57
CA PHE A 122 -11.46 14.79 -8.74
C PHE A 122 -12.24 16.10 -8.58
N PRO A 123 -13.22 16.38 -9.46
CA PRO A 123 -14.06 17.58 -9.34
C PRO A 123 -14.78 17.63 -7.98
N GLY A 124 -14.70 18.76 -7.31
CA GLY A 124 -15.35 18.99 -6.02
C GLY A 124 -14.58 18.48 -4.79
N GLU A 125 -13.53 17.66 -4.98
CA GLU A 125 -12.70 17.20 -3.86
C GLU A 125 -11.67 18.27 -3.47
N PRO A 126 -11.50 18.55 -2.15
CA PRO A 126 -10.52 19.52 -1.68
C PRO A 126 -9.09 19.00 -1.87
N THR A 127 -8.17 19.92 -2.06
CA THR A 127 -6.74 19.62 -2.16
C THR A 127 -5.93 20.50 -1.20
N GLY A 128 -4.80 19.98 -0.72
CA GLY A 128 -3.92 20.77 0.15
C GLY A 128 -3.41 22.06 -0.49
N LYS A 129 -3.34 22.07 -1.82
CA LYS A 129 -2.97 23.28 -2.58
C LYS A 129 -4.06 24.35 -2.53
N ASN A 130 -5.32 23.96 -2.73
CA ASN A 130 -6.43 24.90 -2.90
C ASN A 130 -7.18 25.18 -1.59
N ASN A 131 -7.06 24.27 -0.61
CA ASN A 131 -7.79 24.31 0.64
C ASN A 131 -6.83 24.12 1.84
N PRO A 132 -5.81 24.96 1.99
CA PRO A 132 -4.81 24.83 3.07
C PRO A 132 -5.41 24.99 4.47
N GLU A 133 -6.57 25.60 4.59
CA GLU A 133 -7.33 25.75 5.84
C GLU A 133 -7.84 24.41 6.39
N LEU A 134 -7.97 23.39 5.53
CA LEU A 134 -8.38 22.04 5.94
C LEU A 134 -7.21 21.17 6.44
N LEU A 135 -5.99 21.66 6.42
CA LEU A 135 -4.81 20.96 6.93
C LEU A 135 -4.71 21.16 8.44
N THR A 136 -5.45 20.33 9.18
CA THR A 136 -5.60 20.46 10.65
C THR A 136 -4.54 19.67 11.43
N ASN A 137 -3.98 18.60 10.88
CA ASN A 137 -3.05 17.72 11.58
C ASN A 137 -1.59 17.96 11.19
N LEU A 138 -1.26 17.94 9.91
CA LEU A 138 0.10 18.08 9.42
C LEU A 138 0.10 18.98 8.17
N LYS A 139 1.06 19.92 8.11
CA LYS A 139 1.34 20.78 6.95
C LYS A 139 2.60 20.27 6.25
N PRO A 140 2.51 19.31 5.32
CA PRO A 140 3.67 18.81 4.60
C PRO A 140 4.21 19.86 3.62
N SER A 141 5.47 19.66 3.22
CA SER A 141 6.12 20.57 2.28
C SER A 141 5.48 20.45 0.88
N PRO A 142 4.97 21.55 0.31
CA PRO A 142 4.42 21.54 -1.05
C PRO A 142 5.48 21.22 -2.12
N ASN A 143 6.75 21.40 -1.83
CA ASN A 143 7.86 21.12 -2.74
C ASN A 143 8.09 19.61 -2.99
N HIS A 144 7.50 18.75 -2.16
CA HIS A 144 7.57 17.30 -2.31
C HIS A 144 6.26 16.68 -2.82
N GLY A 145 5.38 17.49 -3.41
CA GLY A 145 4.11 17.02 -3.96
C GLY A 145 3.02 16.71 -2.92
N HIS A 146 3.25 17.01 -1.63
CA HIS A 146 2.26 16.80 -0.56
C HIS A 146 1.24 17.93 -0.52
N ASN A 147 0.53 18.13 -1.63
CA ASN A 147 -0.43 19.23 -1.78
C ASN A 147 -1.70 18.78 -2.54
N GLN A 148 -1.93 17.49 -2.62
CA GLN A 148 -3.02 16.88 -3.39
C GLN A 148 -4.17 16.45 -2.45
N ALA A 149 -4.67 15.23 -2.49
CA ALA A 149 -5.81 14.84 -1.66
C ALA A 149 -5.59 15.12 -0.16
N ILE A 150 -6.66 15.52 0.55
CA ILE A 150 -6.64 15.70 1.99
C ILE A 150 -7.34 14.51 2.64
N VAL A 151 -6.60 13.78 3.50
CA VAL A 151 -7.15 12.68 4.31
C VAL A 151 -6.71 12.88 5.76
N ASN A 152 -7.65 12.90 6.69
CA ASN A 152 -7.42 13.15 8.13
C ASN A 152 -6.72 14.50 8.40
N GLY A 153 -7.03 15.55 7.65
CA GLY A 153 -6.39 16.84 7.80
C GLY A 153 -4.91 16.88 7.36
N ILE A 154 -4.47 15.88 6.60
CA ILE A 154 -3.12 15.76 6.06
C ILE A 154 -3.19 15.74 4.54
N SER A 155 -2.38 16.56 3.88
CA SER A 155 -2.27 16.57 2.43
C SER A 155 -1.36 15.45 1.94
N ARG A 156 -1.82 14.72 0.92
CA ARG A 156 -1.16 13.51 0.40
C ARG A 156 -0.54 13.75 -0.97
N ILE A 157 0.25 12.78 -1.42
CA ILE A 157 0.68 12.64 -2.81
C ILE A 157 -0.37 11.77 -3.52
N GLY A 158 -0.90 12.26 -4.64
CA GLY A 158 -2.00 11.66 -5.36
C GLY A 158 -3.37 12.17 -4.93
N TYR A 159 -4.38 11.92 -5.75
CA TYR A 159 -5.77 12.32 -5.53
C TYR A 159 -6.61 11.10 -5.20
N MET A 160 -7.53 11.26 -4.28
CA MET A 160 -8.42 10.20 -3.82
C MET A 160 -9.78 10.80 -3.49
N LYS A 161 -10.85 10.07 -3.79
CA LYS A 161 -12.18 10.32 -3.23
C LYS A 161 -12.77 9.02 -2.68
N GLY A 162 -13.77 9.14 -1.82
CA GLY A 162 -14.40 8.00 -1.18
C GLY A 162 -13.57 7.41 -0.04
N GLY A 163 -13.76 6.12 0.20
CA GLY A 163 -13.11 5.37 1.28
C GLY A 163 -13.93 5.29 2.56
N GLY A 164 -14.65 6.35 2.93
CA GLY A 164 -15.53 6.33 4.09
C GLY A 164 -14.88 5.75 5.35
N LYS A 165 -15.51 4.74 5.94
CA LYS A 165 -14.98 4.05 7.14
C LYS A 165 -13.73 3.19 6.89
N ALA A 166 -13.34 2.96 5.65
CA ALA A 166 -12.12 2.23 5.30
C ALA A 166 -10.85 3.10 5.41
N LEU A 167 -10.99 4.43 5.42
CA LEU A 167 -9.83 5.31 5.59
C LEU A 167 -9.14 5.03 6.92
N TRP A 168 -7.83 4.81 6.89
CA TRP A 168 -7.07 4.70 8.14
C TRP A 168 -7.04 6.03 8.89
N LYS A 169 -6.81 5.97 10.19
CA LYS A 169 -6.42 7.13 10.99
C LYS A 169 -4.92 7.09 11.19
N ASP A 170 -4.25 8.21 10.98
CA ASP A 170 -2.79 8.26 11.04
C ASP A 170 -2.26 7.93 12.44
N GLU A 171 -2.99 8.32 13.47
CA GLU A 171 -2.68 8.04 14.87
C GLU A 171 -2.69 6.54 15.19
N ASP A 172 -3.54 5.77 14.48
CA ASP A 172 -3.74 4.33 14.74
C ASP A 172 -2.82 3.44 13.87
N ILE A 173 -1.98 4.02 13.01
CA ILE A 173 -1.15 3.23 12.07
C ILE A 173 -0.24 2.26 12.80
N ALA A 174 0.48 2.74 13.83
CA ALA A 174 1.40 1.90 14.61
C ALA A 174 0.65 0.78 15.33
N ASP A 175 -0.46 1.09 16.00
CA ASP A 175 -1.27 0.13 16.73
C ASP A 175 -1.89 -0.92 15.80
N THR A 176 -2.33 -0.51 14.61
CA THR A 176 -2.84 -1.43 13.58
C THR A 176 -1.76 -2.41 13.13
N ILE A 177 -0.55 -1.92 12.83
CA ILE A 177 0.58 -2.78 12.44
C ILE A 177 0.90 -3.77 13.57
N ILE A 178 1.00 -3.30 14.81
CA ILE A 178 1.29 -4.14 15.99
C ILE A 178 0.21 -5.21 16.16
N ALA A 179 -1.07 -4.82 16.16
CA ALA A 179 -2.18 -5.76 16.34
C ALA A 179 -2.20 -6.84 15.26
N LYS A 180 -2.00 -6.47 13.98
CA LYS A 180 -1.94 -7.43 12.87
C LYS A 180 -0.71 -8.35 12.97
N THR A 181 0.42 -7.80 13.40
CA THR A 181 1.68 -8.56 13.60
C THR A 181 1.53 -9.57 14.72
N VAL A 182 1.08 -9.14 15.90
CA VAL A 182 0.86 -10.03 17.06
C VAL A 182 -0.15 -11.13 16.70
N GLY A 183 -1.28 -10.76 16.10
CA GLY A 183 -2.28 -11.73 15.68
C GLY A 183 -1.77 -12.74 14.62
N PHE A 184 -0.85 -12.33 13.74
CA PHE A 184 -0.21 -13.28 12.81
C PHE A 184 0.72 -14.24 13.57
N ILE A 185 1.55 -13.75 14.48
CA ILE A 185 2.47 -14.56 15.28
C ILE A 185 1.70 -15.56 16.15
N GLU A 186 0.64 -15.13 16.83
CA GLU A 186 -0.20 -15.99 17.68
C GLU A 186 -0.83 -17.13 16.89
N ARG A 187 -1.39 -16.84 15.70
CA ARG A 187 -2.01 -17.86 14.84
C ARG A 187 -1.02 -18.85 14.23
N ASN A 188 0.27 -18.55 14.24
CA ASN A 188 1.32 -19.37 13.62
C ASN A 188 2.41 -19.77 14.61
N SER A 189 2.16 -19.66 15.92
CA SER A 189 3.16 -19.94 16.97
C SER A 189 3.60 -21.40 17.06
N ASP A 190 2.84 -22.33 16.50
CA ASP A 190 3.09 -23.78 16.49
C ASP A 190 3.92 -24.28 15.29
N LYS A 191 4.28 -23.39 14.37
CA LYS A 191 5.01 -23.72 13.14
C LYS A 191 5.95 -22.59 12.72
N PRO A 192 6.95 -22.88 11.87
CA PRO A 192 7.84 -21.85 11.40
C PRO A 192 7.07 -20.84 10.53
N PHE A 193 7.40 -19.56 10.71
CA PHE A 193 6.84 -18.49 9.88
C PHE A 193 7.92 -17.48 9.44
N PHE A 194 7.64 -16.80 8.35
CA PHE A 194 8.39 -15.66 7.82
C PHE A 194 7.44 -14.46 7.77
N LEU A 195 7.81 -13.37 8.47
CA LEU A 195 7.00 -12.15 8.56
C LEU A 195 7.87 -10.91 8.30
#